data_63d242678de2c8d52d56209fcdf03826
#
_entry.id   63d242678de2c8d52d56209fcdf03826
#
_cell.length_a   1.000
_cell.length_b   1.000
_cell.length_c   1.000
_cell.angle_alpha   90.00
_cell.angle_beta   90.00
_cell.angle_gamma   90.00
#
_symmetry.space_group_name_H-M   'P 1'
#
loop_
_entity.id
_entity.type
_entity.pdbx_description
1 polymer ?
#
loop_
_entity_poly.entity_id
_entity_poly.type
_entity_poly.pdbx_seq_one_letter_code
_entity_poly.pdbx_strand_id
1 'polypeptide(L)'
;MNKKIAVIKGDGIGPEIVTEAMKVLDSVAKKFGHTFEYDQLLMGGCSIDANGVPLTVETIARAKAADAVLMGSIGGNTATSPWYKLPADKRPEAGLLKLRKSLNLFANLRPAVLYSELKDACPLKAEIADRGFDMMIMRELTGGLYFGARKTENVDGVVTATDTLTYNENEIRRIAIRAFDIAMKRRKKVTSVDKANVLDSSRLWRKIVEEVAKDYPEVSYCLLYTSPSPRDYAASR
;
A
#
# COMPACT_ATOMS: atom_id res chain seq x y z
N MET A 1 -3.21 -27.74 -4.30
CA MET A 1 -2.22 -26.96 -5.07
C MET A 1 -0.90 -26.94 -4.33
N ASN A 2 0.21 -26.92 -5.08
CA ASN A 2 1.55 -26.75 -4.50
C ASN A 2 2.03 -25.35 -4.81
N LYS A 3 2.49 -24.61 -3.79
CA LYS A 3 2.92 -23.22 -3.92
C LYS A 3 4.19 -22.94 -3.13
N LYS A 4 5.10 -22.19 -3.74
CA LYS A 4 6.31 -21.69 -3.09
C LYS A 4 6.03 -20.28 -2.55
N ILE A 5 6.26 -20.08 -1.25
CA ILE A 5 6.03 -18.80 -0.57
C ILE A 5 7.37 -18.27 -0.05
N ALA A 6 7.79 -17.14 -0.57
CA ALA A 6 8.92 -16.39 0.01
C ALA A 6 8.45 -15.75 1.32
N VAL A 7 9.16 -16.00 2.41
CA VAL A 7 8.80 -15.53 3.75
C VAL A 7 9.82 -14.50 4.22
N ILE A 8 9.39 -13.28 4.39
CA ILE A 8 10.17 -12.16 4.93
C ILE A 8 9.60 -11.82 6.30
N LYS A 9 10.20 -12.34 7.36
CA LYS A 9 9.75 -12.06 8.74
C LYS A 9 9.92 -10.59 9.10
N GLY A 10 10.99 -9.96 8.60
CA GLY A 10 11.27 -8.54 8.82
C GLY A 10 11.78 -8.25 10.23
N ASP A 11 11.39 -7.09 10.76
CA ASP A 11 11.95 -6.48 11.96
C ASP A 11 10.90 -6.36 13.10
N GLY A 12 11.36 -6.08 14.32
CA GLY A 12 10.49 -5.81 15.47
C GLY A 12 9.51 -6.95 15.75
N ILE A 13 8.22 -6.68 15.69
CA ILE A 13 7.14 -7.68 15.88
C ILE A 13 6.96 -8.62 14.66
N GLY A 14 7.61 -8.32 13.53
CA GLY A 14 7.44 -9.06 12.28
C GLY A 14 7.65 -10.57 12.41
N PRO A 15 8.74 -11.07 13.02
CA PRO A 15 8.97 -12.50 13.22
C PRO A 15 7.85 -13.22 13.98
N GLU A 16 7.28 -12.56 14.98
CA GLU A 16 6.20 -13.11 15.80
C GLU A 16 4.91 -13.24 14.98
N ILE A 17 4.43 -12.16 14.37
CA ILE A 17 3.18 -12.17 13.59
C ILE A 17 3.25 -13.08 12.35
N VAL A 18 4.42 -13.14 11.68
CA VAL A 18 4.58 -14.01 10.50
C VAL A 18 4.61 -15.47 10.91
N THR A 19 5.18 -15.81 12.07
CA THR A 19 5.15 -17.17 12.58
C THR A 19 3.71 -17.64 12.84
N GLU A 20 2.87 -16.80 13.43
CA GLU A 20 1.44 -17.14 13.62
C GLU A 20 0.69 -17.22 12.27
N ALA A 21 0.97 -16.34 11.33
CA ALA A 21 0.39 -16.40 9.98
C ALA A 21 0.76 -17.73 9.26
N MET A 22 1.99 -18.21 9.40
CA MET A 22 2.41 -19.50 8.84
C MET A 22 1.65 -20.67 9.44
N LYS A 23 1.38 -20.69 10.75
CA LYS A 23 0.55 -21.73 11.39
C LYS A 23 -0.87 -21.78 10.81
N VAL A 24 -1.44 -20.60 10.51
CA VAL A 24 -2.75 -20.52 9.83
C VAL A 24 -2.68 -21.09 8.43
N LEU A 25 -1.64 -20.71 7.64
CA LEU A 25 -1.43 -21.27 6.31
C LEU A 25 -1.28 -22.78 6.32
N ASP A 26 -0.52 -23.35 7.26
CA ASP A 26 -0.34 -24.79 7.42
C ASP A 26 -1.67 -25.49 7.75
N SER A 27 -2.48 -24.88 8.60
CA SER A 27 -3.81 -25.38 8.94
C SER A 27 -4.76 -25.39 7.74
N VAL A 28 -4.72 -24.32 6.92
CA VAL A 28 -5.46 -24.21 5.66
C VAL A 28 -4.96 -25.24 4.66
N ALA A 29 -3.65 -25.41 4.53
CA ALA A 29 -3.03 -26.39 3.64
C ALA A 29 -3.52 -27.80 3.98
N LYS A 30 -3.46 -28.17 5.26
CA LYS A 30 -3.96 -29.47 5.75
C LYS A 30 -5.46 -29.66 5.47
N LYS A 31 -6.29 -28.65 5.72
CA LYS A 31 -7.74 -28.71 5.55
C LYS A 31 -8.16 -28.87 4.09
N PHE A 32 -7.48 -28.21 3.17
CA PHE A 32 -7.87 -28.13 1.76
C PHE A 32 -6.96 -28.95 0.81
N GLY A 33 -6.05 -29.76 1.32
CA GLY A 33 -5.15 -30.60 0.53
C GLY A 33 -4.16 -29.77 -0.30
N HIS A 34 -3.58 -28.73 0.30
CA HIS A 34 -2.55 -27.90 -0.33
C HIS A 34 -1.19 -28.20 0.26
N THR A 35 -0.12 -27.80 -0.43
CA THR A 35 1.26 -27.84 0.06
C THR A 35 1.90 -26.51 -0.14
N PHE A 36 2.49 -25.94 0.91
CA PHE A 36 3.27 -24.71 0.86
C PHE A 36 4.72 -24.99 1.20
N GLU A 37 5.63 -24.58 0.30
CA GLU A 37 7.07 -24.57 0.52
C GLU A 37 7.48 -23.16 0.94
N TYR A 38 8.13 -23.02 2.09
CA TYR A 38 8.52 -21.72 2.63
C TYR A 38 10.01 -21.45 2.39
N ASP A 39 10.31 -20.35 1.70
CA ASP A 39 11.66 -19.87 1.43
C ASP A 39 11.96 -18.65 2.30
N GLN A 40 12.76 -18.82 3.37
CA GLN A 40 13.06 -17.73 4.33
C GLN A 40 14.04 -16.73 3.72
N LEU A 41 13.66 -15.44 3.74
CA LEU A 41 14.42 -14.33 3.17
C LEU A 41 14.59 -13.21 4.20
N LEU A 42 15.73 -12.49 4.10
CA LEU A 42 15.99 -11.31 4.95
C LEU A 42 15.70 -10.03 4.20
N MET A 43 15.03 -9.08 4.86
CA MET A 43 14.84 -7.71 4.40
C MET A 43 14.60 -6.79 5.59
N GLY A 44 15.04 -5.53 5.47
CA GLY A 44 14.89 -4.53 6.51
C GLY A 44 16.12 -4.42 7.38
N GLY A 45 15.93 -4.12 8.66
CA GLY A 45 17.00 -4.01 9.64
C GLY A 45 17.77 -5.30 9.84
N CYS A 46 17.06 -6.43 9.92
CA CYS A 46 17.71 -7.75 10.04
C CYS A 46 18.62 -8.08 8.83
N SER A 47 18.30 -7.57 7.63
CA SER A 47 19.18 -7.71 6.46
C SER A 47 20.37 -6.75 6.54
N ILE A 48 20.19 -5.54 7.09
CA ILE A 48 21.30 -4.62 7.31
C ILE A 48 22.31 -5.25 8.27
N ASP A 49 21.84 -5.82 9.37
CA ASP A 49 22.69 -6.45 10.38
C ASP A 49 23.46 -7.66 9.83
N ALA A 50 22.84 -8.46 8.95
CA ALA A 50 23.44 -9.64 8.38
C ALA A 50 24.29 -9.38 7.11
N ASN A 51 23.86 -8.44 6.25
CA ASN A 51 24.40 -8.26 4.91
C ASN A 51 24.90 -6.82 4.63
N GLY A 52 24.77 -5.88 5.57
CA GLY A 52 25.14 -4.48 5.39
C GLY A 52 24.19 -3.68 4.48
N VAL A 53 23.14 -4.28 3.97
CA VAL A 53 22.15 -3.64 3.08
C VAL A 53 20.72 -4.06 3.42
N PRO A 54 19.71 -3.17 3.26
CA PRO A 54 18.34 -3.48 3.65
C PRO A 54 17.65 -4.51 2.75
N LEU A 55 18.19 -4.77 1.55
CA LEU A 55 17.67 -5.76 0.60
C LEU A 55 18.76 -6.16 -0.39
N THR A 56 19.06 -7.47 -0.45
CA THR A 56 20.05 -8.02 -1.39
C THR A 56 19.43 -8.31 -2.77
N VAL A 57 20.28 -8.43 -3.80
CA VAL A 57 19.86 -8.84 -5.14
C VAL A 57 19.33 -10.28 -5.13
N GLU A 58 19.95 -11.15 -4.32
CA GLU A 58 19.52 -12.53 -4.15
C GLU A 58 18.10 -12.62 -3.56
N THR A 59 17.81 -11.86 -2.51
CA THR A 59 16.46 -11.79 -1.93
C THR A 59 15.40 -11.39 -2.97
N ILE A 60 15.72 -10.40 -3.84
CA ILE A 60 14.81 -10.00 -4.93
C ILE A 60 14.60 -11.15 -5.91
N ALA A 61 15.66 -11.83 -6.32
CA ALA A 61 15.59 -12.95 -7.29
C ALA A 61 14.74 -14.11 -6.74
N ARG A 62 14.95 -14.49 -5.48
CA ARG A 62 14.21 -15.57 -4.82
C ARG A 62 12.74 -15.19 -4.59
N ALA A 63 12.47 -13.93 -4.19
CA ALA A 63 11.10 -13.44 -4.07
C ALA A 63 10.34 -13.42 -5.41
N LYS A 64 11.04 -13.10 -6.53
CA LYS A 64 10.46 -13.17 -7.88
C LYS A 64 10.15 -14.60 -8.34
N ALA A 65 10.96 -15.57 -7.90
CA ALA A 65 10.79 -16.97 -8.24
C ALA A 65 9.70 -17.68 -7.42
N ALA A 66 9.19 -17.04 -6.36
CA ALA A 66 8.11 -17.57 -5.55
C ALA A 66 6.74 -17.24 -6.14
N ASP A 67 5.73 -18.03 -5.81
CA ASP A 67 4.32 -17.78 -6.19
C ASP A 67 3.72 -16.59 -5.42
N ALA A 68 4.17 -16.38 -4.18
CA ALA A 68 3.73 -15.29 -3.31
C ALA A 68 4.83 -14.90 -2.31
N VAL A 69 4.68 -13.71 -1.73
CA VAL A 69 5.54 -13.22 -0.64
C VAL A 69 4.68 -12.97 0.59
N LEU A 70 4.99 -13.68 1.69
CA LEU A 70 4.46 -13.39 3.02
C LEU A 70 5.45 -12.48 3.75
N MET A 71 5.03 -11.29 4.12
CA MET A 71 5.92 -10.29 4.69
C MET A 71 5.39 -9.75 6.01
N GLY A 72 6.27 -9.63 7.01
CA GLY A 72 6.02 -8.98 8.28
C GLY A 72 6.37 -7.49 8.28
N SER A 73 6.63 -6.97 9.46
CA SER A 73 6.96 -5.56 9.68
C SER A 73 8.39 -5.23 9.24
N ILE A 74 8.60 -4.05 8.67
CA ILE A 74 9.92 -3.56 8.28
C ILE A 74 10.20 -2.24 8.99
N GLY A 75 11.40 -2.12 9.55
CA GLY A 75 11.84 -0.94 10.29
C GLY A 75 11.72 -1.11 11.80
N GLY A 76 12.07 -0.06 12.52
CA GLY A 76 12.09 -0.04 13.98
C GLY A 76 11.75 1.35 14.53
N ASN A 77 12.02 1.55 15.80
CA ASN A 77 11.86 2.85 16.43
C ASN A 77 12.89 3.84 15.87
N THR A 78 12.41 4.92 15.25
CA THR A 78 13.26 5.92 14.60
C THR A 78 14.22 6.65 15.53
N ALA A 79 13.90 6.73 16.83
CA ALA A 79 14.74 7.39 17.82
C ALA A 79 15.82 6.48 18.39
N THR A 80 15.58 5.17 18.46
CA THR A 80 16.47 4.24 19.19
C THR A 80 17.18 3.21 18.30
N SER A 81 16.62 2.86 17.13
CA SER A 81 17.24 1.86 16.26
C SER A 81 18.48 2.43 15.55
N PRO A 82 19.59 1.67 15.51
CA PRO A 82 20.85 2.13 14.91
C PRO A 82 20.73 2.37 13.38
N TRP A 83 19.79 1.71 12.72
CA TRP A 83 19.57 1.81 11.27
C TRP A 83 19.18 3.20 10.81
N TYR A 84 18.56 4.02 11.67
CA TYR A 84 18.15 5.40 11.31
C TYR A 84 19.29 6.42 11.35
N LYS A 85 20.49 6.02 11.85
CA LYS A 85 21.72 6.79 11.68
C LYS A 85 22.32 6.66 10.27
N LEU A 86 21.88 5.65 9.51
CA LEU A 86 22.31 5.43 8.13
C LEU A 86 21.66 6.45 7.16
N PRO A 87 22.29 6.71 6.01
CA PRO A 87 21.68 7.48 4.92
C PRO A 87 20.31 6.89 4.52
N ALA A 88 19.40 7.74 4.03
CA ALA A 88 18.01 7.36 3.77
C ALA A 88 17.85 6.17 2.80
N ASP A 89 18.74 6.05 1.82
CA ASP A 89 18.80 4.96 0.83
C ASP A 89 19.28 3.62 1.41
N LYS A 90 19.84 3.63 2.61
CA LYS A 90 20.33 2.43 3.32
C LYS A 90 19.45 2.04 4.52
N ARG A 91 18.38 2.76 4.78
CA ARG A 91 17.44 2.44 5.87
C ARG A 91 16.53 1.27 5.51
N PRO A 92 15.88 0.60 6.49
CA PRO A 92 14.99 -0.53 6.25
C PRO A 92 13.90 -0.25 5.22
N GLU A 93 13.29 0.95 5.24
CA GLU A 93 12.22 1.37 4.34
C GLU A 93 12.67 1.44 2.87
N ALA A 94 13.94 1.75 2.62
CA ALA A 94 14.49 1.74 1.26
C ALA A 94 14.45 0.33 0.66
N GLY A 95 14.70 -0.70 1.48
CA GLY A 95 14.54 -2.10 1.06
C GLY A 95 13.11 -2.43 0.67
N LEU A 96 12.14 -2.00 1.47
CA LEU A 96 10.72 -2.19 1.19
C LEU A 96 10.29 -1.54 -0.12
N LEU A 97 10.66 -0.27 -0.34
CA LEU A 97 10.34 0.44 -1.58
C LEU A 97 10.99 -0.22 -2.80
N LYS A 98 12.26 -0.66 -2.66
CA LYS A 98 12.98 -1.36 -3.71
C LYS A 98 12.34 -2.71 -4.05
N LEU A 99 11.90 -3.49 -3.04
CA LEU A 99 11.19 -4.75 -3.28
C LEU A 99 9.88 -4.53 -4.04
N ARG A 100 9.05 -3.58 -3.59
CA ARG A 100 7.78 -3.22 -4.25
C ARG A 100 7.97 -2.88 -5.72
N LYS A 101 8.98 -2.05 -6.03
CA LYS A 101 9.32 -1.67 -7.40
C LYS A 101 9.82 -2.87 -8.20
N SER A 102 10.70 -3.69 -7.62
CA SER A 102 11.30 -4.86 -8.30
C SER A 102 10.28 -5.94 -8.64
N LEU A 103 9.24 -6.11 -7.82
CA LEU A 103 8.15 -7.06 -8.04
C LEU A 103 6.94 -6.43 -8.76
N ASN A 104 7.03 -5.14 -9.13
CA ASN A 104 5.92 -4.37 -9.74
C ASN A 104 4.60 -4.45 -8.94
N LEU A 105 4.68 -4.31 -7.61
CA LEU A 105 3.54 -4.37 -6.71
C LEU A 105 2.81 -3.03 -6.69
N PHE A 106 2.07 -2.72 -7.75
CA PHE A 106 1.45 -1.42 -7.94
C PHE A 106 0.12 -1.23 -7.21
N ALA A 107 -0.64 -2.31 -6.97
CA ALA A 107 -1.95 -2.24 -6.36
C ALA A 107 -1.90 -2.67 -4.89
N ASN A 108 -2.07 -1.73 -3.97
CA ASN A 108 -2.23 -2.00 -2.56
C ASN A 108 -3.72 -2.07 -2.22
N LEU A 109 -4.19 -3.26 -1.87
CA LEU A 109 -5.58 -3.53 -1.50
C LEU A 109 -5.71 -3.43 0.01
N ARG A 110 -6.50 -2.46 0.48
CA ARG A 110 -6.71 -2.20 1.91
C ARG A 110 -8.19 -2.33 2.26
N PRO A 111 -8.62 -3.51 2.73
CA PRO A 111 -9.99 -3.66 3.22
C PRO A 111 -10.16 -2.87 4.52
N ALA A 112 -11.27 -2.14 4.63
CA ALA A 112 -11.72 -1.50 5.85
C ALA A 112 -13.15 -1.97 6.12
N VAL A 113 -13.29 -2.82 7.13
CA VAL A 113 -14.57 -3.44 7.51
C VAL A 113 -14.80 -3.15 8.98
N LEU A 114 -15.99 -2.66 9.31
CA LEU A 114 -16.43 -2.56 10.69
C LEU A 114 -17.20 -3.83 11.06
N TYR A 115 -16.59 -4.64 11.93
CA TYR A 115 -17.24 -5.80 12.50
C TYR A 115 -18.23 -5.38 13.59
N SER A 116 -19.39 -6.01 13.66
CA SER A 116 -20.45 -5.70 14.63
C SER A 116 -19.97 -5.74 16.08
N GLU A 117 -19.06 -6.68 16.38
CA GLU A 117 -18.48 -6.88 17.70
C GLU A 117 -17.51 -5.76 18.11
N LEU A 118 -17.04 -4.97 17.15
CA LEU A 118 -16.08 -3.89 17.36
C LEU A 118 -16.69 -2.49 17.17
N LYS A 119 -18.01 -2.39 16.99
CA LYS A 119 -18.66 -1.12 16.69
C LYS A 119 -18.47 -0.08 17.81
N ASP A 120 -18.44 -0.50 19.06
CA ASP A 120 -18.29 0.39 20.21
C ASP A 120 -16.87 1.01 20.31
N ALA A 121 -15.88 0.40 19.66
CA ALA A 121 -14.52 0.94 19.50
C ALA A 121 -14.39 1.88 18.29
N CYS A 122 -15.44 2.02 17.48
CA CYS A 122 -15.43 2.86 16.28
C CYS A 122 -15.51 4.35 16.68
N PRO A 123 -14.60 5.22 16.18
CA PRO A 123 -14.61 6.65 16.51
C PRO A 123 -15.68 7.44 15.77
N LEU A 124 -16.45 6.81 14.90
CA LEU A 124 -17.53 7.46 14.15
C LEU A 124 -18.79 7.60 15.02
N LYS A 125 -19.69 8.51 14.62
CA LYS A 125 -21.00 8.65 15.27
C LYS A 125 -21.75 7.31 15.25
N ALA A 126 -22.50 7.03 16.32
CA ALA A 126 -23.24 5.77 16.48
C ALA A 126 -24.15 5.45 15.27
N GLU A 127 -24.86 6.45 14.74
CA GLU A 127 -25.72 6.31 13.56
C GLU A 127 -24.98 5.81 12.29
N ILE A 128 -23.65 6.07 12.19
CA ILE A 128 -22.79 5.59 11.10
C ILE A 128 -22.25 4.21 11.45
N ALA A 129 -21.76 4.03 12.68
CA ALA A 129 -21.22 2.76 13.15
C ALA A 129 -22.27 1.64 13.15
N ASP A 130 -23.52 1.95 13.52
CA ASP A 130 -24.63 0.98 13.53
C ASP A 130 -24.99 0.45 12.14
N ARG A 131 -24.81 1.25 11.08
CA ARG A 131 -24.98 0.80 9.68
C ARG A 131 -23.85 -0.09 9.21
N GLY A 132 -22.72 -0.05 9.90
CA GLY A 132 -21.49 -0.71 9.47
C GLY A 132 -20.92 -0.15 8.17
N PHE A 133 -19.74 -0.56 7.83
CA PHE A 133 -19.14 -0.31 6.51
C PHE A 133 -18.21 -1.45 6.10
N ASP A 134 -18.11 -1.65 4.80
CA ASP A 134 -17.17 -2.55 4.15
C ASP A 134 -16.64 -1.85 2.89
N MET A 135 -15.41 -1.38 2.94
CA MET A 135 -14.75 -0.67 1.85
C MET A 135 -13.46 -1.38 1.45
N MET A 136 -13.14 -1.33 0.16
CA MET A 136 -11.82 -1.69 -0.36
C MET A 136 -11.13 -0.42 -0.85
N ILE A 137 -10.10 0.02 -0.15
CA ILE A 137 -9.28 1.15 -0.58
C ILE A 137 -8.21 0.63 -1.53
N MET A 138 -8.29 1.04 -2.79
CA MET A 138 -7.32 0.73 -3.84
C MET A 138 -6.29 1.85 -3.92
N ARG A 139 -5.04 1.55 -3.56
CA ARG A 139 -3.95 2.54 -3.61
C ARG A 139 -2.93 2.16 -4.68
N GLU A 140 -2.64 3.09 -5.60
CA GLU A 140 -1.45 2.99 -6.44
C GLU A 140 -0.21 3.11 -5.54
N LEU A 141 0.74 2.17 -5.67
CA LEU A 141 1.80 1.98 -4.68
C LEU A 141 3.21 2.23 -5.24
N THR A 142 3.39 2.32 -6.54
CA THR A 142 4.71 2.42 -7.20
C THR A 142 4.94 3.74 -7.94
N GLY A 143 3.96 4.63 -7.91
CA GLY A 143 4.05 6.02 -8.35
C GLY A 143 3.91 7.02 -7.20
N GLY A 144 3.77 8.29 -7.54
CA GLY A 144 3.48 9.37 -6.61
C GLY A 144 4.67 9.83 -5.79
N LEU A 145 4.38 10.37 -4.60
CA LEU A 145 5.32 11.10 -3.77
C LEU A 145 6.53 10.27 -3.31
N TYR A 146 6.35 8.97 -3.05
CA TYR A 146 7.42 8.12 -2.53
C TYR A 146 8.47 7.71 -3.58
N PHE A 147 8.14 7.83 -4.86
CA PHE A 147 8.99 7.44 -5.98
C PHE A 147 9.43 8.62 -6.86
N GLY A 148 8.92 9.83 -6.57
CA GLY A 148 9.34 11.06 -7.19
C GLY A 148 10.73 11.52 -6.75
N ALA A 149 11.27 12.51 -7.44
CA ALA A 149 12.53 13.14 -7.09
C ALA A 149 12.43 13.82 -5.72
N ARG A 150 13.47 13.66 -4.92
CA ARG A 150 13.58 14.28 -3.59
C ARG A 150 14.90 15.02 -3.47
N LYS A 151 14.87 16.18 -2.82
CA LYS A 151 16.04 17.02 -2.66
C LYS A 151 15.93 17.84 -1.37
N THR A 152 17.01 17.90 -0.61
CA THR A 152 17.18 18.88 0.47
C THR A 152 18.44 19.68 0.18
N GLU A 153 18.34 20.98 0.10
CA GLU A 153 19.43 21.88 -0.24
C GLU A 153 19.35 23.18 0.53
N ASN A 154 20.45 23.93 0.55
CA ASN A 154 20.45 25.28 1.06
C ASN A 154 20.23 26.25 -0.14
N VAL A 155 19.15 27.00 -0.11
CA VAL A 155 18.82 28.02 -1.09
C VAL A 155 18.87 29.38 -0.38
N ASP A 156 19.80 30.20 -0.73
CA ASP A 156 19.99 31.56 -0.16
C ASP A 156 20.07 31.59 1.37
N GLY A 157 20.76 30.59 1.95
CA GLY A 157 20.92 30.46 3.40
C GLY A 157 19.77 29.74 4.12
N VAL A 158 18.72 29.36 3.40
CA VAL A 158 17.54 28.64 3.94
C VAL A 158 17.55 27.16 3.53
N VAL A 159 17.44 26.26 4.50
CA VAL A 159 17.32 24.82 4.22
C VAL A 159 15.94 24.54 3.62
N THR A 160 15.93 24.08 2.38
CA THR A 160 14.70 23.81 1.61
C THR A 160 14.65 22.32 1.25
N ALA A 161 13.53 21.67 1.55
CA ALA A 161 13.25 20.28 1.18
C ALA A 161 12.15 20.24 0.13
N THR A 162 12.34 19.40 -0.91
CA THR A 162 11.38 19.22 -2.01
C THR A 162 11.10 17.75 -2.21
N ASP A 163 9.82 17.40 -2.28
CA ASP A 163 9.33 16.11 -2.72
C ASP A 163 8.44 16.29 -3.95
N THR A 164 8.67 15.50 -5.00
CA THR A 164 7.93 15.61 -6.25
C THR A 164 6.85 14.54 -6.35
N LEU A 165 5.61 14.97 -6.52
CA LEU A 165 4.47 14.08 -6.79
C LEU A 165 4.34 13.86 -8.30
N THR A 166 4.57 12.64 -8.77
CA THR A 166 4.49 12.29 -10.20
C THR A 166 3.64 11.04 -10.40
N TYR A 167 2.66 11.14 -11.29
CA TYR A 167 1.92 10.01 -11.83
C TYR A 167 1.88 10.10 -13.35
N ASN A 168 2.04 8.97 -14.02
CA ASN A 168 1.83 8.86 -15.46
C ASN A 168 0.52 8.13 -15.79
N GLU A 169 0.08 8.25 -17.04
CA GLU A 169 -1.17 7.66 -17.51
C GLU A 169 -1.24 6.14 -17.26
N ASN A 170 -0.15 5.41 -17.49
CA ASN A 170 -0.13 3.96 -17.34
C ASN A 170 -0.30 3.52 -15.88
N GLU A 171 0.30 4.26 -14.95
CA GLU A 171 0.14 4.00 -13.51
C GLU A 171 -1.30 4.22 -13.06
N ILE A 172 -1.93 5.29 -13.52
CA ILE A 172 -3.33 5.59 -13.19
C ILE A 172 -4.26 4.55 -13.83
N ARG A 173 -4.07 4.23 -15.11
CA ARG A 173 -4.92 3.30 -15.85
C ARG A 173 -4.91 1.90 -15.24
N ARG A 174 -3.75 1.36 -14.90
CA ARG A 174 -3.64 0.02 -14.32
C ARG A 174 -4.33 -0.10 -12.95
N ILE A 175 -4.23 0.92 -12.08
CA ILE A 175 -4.90 0.88 -10.78
C ILE A 175 -6.41 1.09 -10.93
N ALA A 176 -6.86 1.95 -11.86
CA ALA A 176 -8.25 2.13 -12.18
C ALA A 176 -8.89 0.83 -12.65
N ILE A 177 -8.31 0.15 -13.64
CA ILE A 177 -8.79 -1.16 -14.14
C ILE A 177 -8.95 -2.15 -12.96
N ARG A 178 -7.94 -2.27 -12.09
CA ARG A 178 -8.03 -3.17 -10.92
C ARG A 178 -9.13 -2.77 -9.93
N ALA A 179 -9.37 -1.46 -9.75
CA ALA A 179 -10.45 -0.99 -8.88
C ALA A 179 -11.83 -1.36 -9.46
N PHE A 180 -12.04 -1.17 -10.76
CA PHE A 180 -13.28 -1.54 -11.44
C PHE A 180 -13.48 -3.06 -11.48
N ASP A 181 -12.45 -3.87 -11.77
CA ASP A 181 -12.48 -5.35 -11.73
C ASP A 181 -12.92 -5.86 -10.34
N ILE A 182 -12.41 -5.26 -9.27
CA ILE A 182 -12.80 -5.62 -7.91
C ILE A 182 -14.23 -5.17 -7.61
N ALA A 183 -14.63 -3.98 -8.07
CA ALA A 183 -15.99 -3.48 -7.90
C ALA A 183 -17.03 -4.40 -8.57
N MET A 184 -16.72 -4.95 -9.74
CA MET A 184 -17.58 -5.94 -10.44
C MET A 184 -17.85 -7.18 -9.57
N LYS A 185 -16.89 -7.58 -8.74
CA LYS A 185 -17.03 -8.73 -7.81
C LYS A 185 -17.64 -8.35 -6.46
N ARG A 186 -17.95 -7.08 -6.25
CA ARG A 186 -18.50 -6.53 -5.00
C ARG A 186 -19.84 -5.82 -5.29
N ARG A 187 -20.01 -4.60 -4.80
CA ARG A 187 -21.28 -3.83 -4.91
C ARG A 187 -21.38 -2.97 -6.16
N LYS A 188 -20.52 -3.18 -7.15
CA LYS A 188 -20.48 -2.43 -8.41
C LYS A 188 -20.46 -0.90 -8.18
N LYS A 189 -19.63 -0.45 -7.23
CA LYS A 189 -19.47 0.97 -6.92
C LYS A 189 -17.99 1.31 -6.77
N VAL A 190 -17.55 2.36 -7.47
CA VAL A 190 -16.21 2.94 -7.37
C VAL A 190 -16.34 4.42 -7.00
N THR A 191 -15.59 4.84 -6.00
CA THR A 191 -15.42 6.25 -5.66
C THR A 191 -13.98 6.64 -5.91
N SER A 192 -13.74 7.56 -6.84
CA SER A 192 -12.43 8.16 -7.09
C SER A 192 -12.24 9.40 -6.25
N VAL A 193 -11.09 9.51 -5.60
CA VAL A 193 -10.75 10.64 -4.73
C VAL A 193 -9.58 11.39 -5.34
N ASP A 194 -9.74 12.68 -5.58
CA ASP A 194 -8.71 13.54 -6.19
C ASP A 194 -8.74 14.99 -5.64
N LYS A 195 -7.79 15.80 -6.09
CA LYS A 195 -7.68 17.24 -5.81
C LYS A 195 -7.48 18.02 -7.13
N ALA A 196 -8.30 17.74 -8.14
CA ALA A 196 -8.14 18.24 -9.51
C ALA A 196 -8.31 19.76 -9.66
N ASN A 197 -8.96 20.43 -8.70
CA ASN A 197 -9.06 21.88 -8.68
C ASN A 197 -7.69 22.59 -8.51
N VAL A 198 -6.68 21.88 -7.97
CA VAL A 198 -5.35 22.44 -7.69
C VAL A 198 -4.24 21.69 -8.44
N LEU A 199 -4.25 20.35 -8.41
CA LEU A 199 -3.12 19.52 -8.82
C LEU A 199 -3.25 19.00 -10.24
N ASP A 200 -2.20 19.15 -11.06
CA ASP A 200 -2.12 18.60 -12.41
C ASP A 200 -2.18 17.06 -12.41
N SER A 201 -1.49 16.43 -11.47
CA SER A 201 -1.53 14.98 -11.29
C SER A 201 -2.95 14.47 -11.01
N SER A 202 -3.75 15.22 -10.24
CA SER A 202 -5.16 14.89 -9.98
C SER A 202 -6.07 15.14 -11.18
N ARG A 203 -5.78 16.15 -12.02
CA ARG A 203 -6.50 16.36 -13.28
C ARG A 203 -6.29 15.20 -14.25
N LEU A 204 -5.03 14.75 -14.39
CA LEU A 204 -4.71 13.56 -15.19
C LEU A 204 -5.38 12.31 -14.60
N TRP A 205 -5.33 12.14 -13.27
CA TRP A 205 -5.99 11.02 -12.56
C TRP A 205 -7.48 10.95 -12.91
N ARG A 206 -8.19 12.06 -12.74
CA ARG A 206 -9.63 12.14 -13.05
C ARG A 206 -9.92 11.75 -14.49
N LYS A 207 -9.21 12.36 -15.44
CA LYS A 207 -9.38 12.08 -16.88
C LYS A 207 -9.24 10.59 -17.19
N ILE A 208 -8.18 9.95 -16.70
CA ILE A 208 -7.91 8.54 -17.01
C ILE A 208 -8.91 7.60 -16.30
N VAL A 209 -9.29 7.90 -15.06
CA VAL A 209 -10.30 7.08 -14.35
C VAL A 209 -11.67 7.18 -15.04
N GLU A 210 -12.06 8.37 -15.51
CA GLU A 210 -13.30 8.57 -16.29
C GLU A 210 -13.26 7.83 -17.63
N GLU A 211 -12.11 7.77 -18.30
CA GLU A 211 -11.94 6.97 -19.51
C GLU A 211 -12.16 5.48 -19.22
N VAL A 212 -11.51 4.94 -18.20
CA VAL A 212 -11.65 3.53 -17.79
C VAL A 212 -13.07 3.22 -17.35
N ALA A 213 -13.77 4.14 -16.68
CA ALA A 213 -15.14 3.93 -16.22
C ALA A 213 -16.11 3.61 -17.37
N LYS A 214 -15.86 4.10 -18.58
CA LYS A 214 -16.69 3.83 -19.77
C LYS A 214 -16.70 2.34 -20.16
N ASP A 215 -15.65 1.61 -19.84
CA ASP A 215 -15.53 0.17 -20.12
C ASP A 215 -16.30 -0.68 -19.09
N TYR A 216 -16.83 -0.06 -18.01
CA TYR A 216 -17.54 -0.72 -16.92
C TYR A 216 -18.94 -0.12 -16.67
N PRO A 217 -19.86 -0.19 -17.63
CA PRO A 217 -21.17 0.48 -17.57
C PRO A 217 -22.04 0.00 -16.40
N GLU A 218 -21.76 -1.20 -15.87
CA GLU A 218 -22.47 -1.76 -14.71
C GLU A 218 -21.99 -1.18 -13.35
N VAL A 219 -20.87 -0.46 -13.35
CA VAL A 219 -20.28 0.08 -12.11
C VAL A 219 -20.73 1.53 -11.94
N SER A 220 -21.38 1.81 -10.82
CA SER A 220 -21.66 3.19 -10.40
C SER A 220 -20.37 3.90 -10.04
N TYR A 221 -20.01 4.91 -10.83
CA TYR A 221 -18.81 5.73 -10.62
C TYR A 221 -19.19 7.04 -9.92
N CYS A 222 -18.48 7.35 -8.84
CA CYS A 222 -18.63 8.58 -8.07
C CYS A 222 -17.29 9.31 -7.96
N LEU A 223 -17.32 10.62 -8.13
CA LEU A 223 -16.16 11.50 -7.97
C LEU A 223 -16.26 12.24 -6.63
N LEU A 224 -15.25 12.06 -5.78
CA LEU A 224 -15.11 12.80 -4.54
C LEU A 224 -13.88 13.70 -4.63
N TYR A 225 -14.07 14.95 -5.00
CA TYR A 225 -12.99 15.93 -5.23
C TYR A 225 -12.75 16.87 -4.05
N THR A 226 -13.70 16.95 -3.10
CA THR A 226 -13.54 17.65 -1.82
C THR A 226 -14.19 16.84 -0.72
N SER A 227 -13.58 16.81 0.46
CA SER A 227 -14.28 16.37 1.66
C SER A 227 -15.23 17.49 2.08
N PRO A 228 -16.53 17.23 2.22
CA PRO A 228 -17.43 18.22 2.77
C PRO A 228 -16.97 18.58 4.20
N SER A 229 -16.55 19.82 4.40
CA SER A 229 -16.23 20.33 5.72
C SER A 229 -17.32 21.30 6.17
N PRO A 230 -17.52 21.51 7.46
CA PRO A 230 -18.45 22.53 7.94
C PRO A 230 -18.17 23.93 7.38
N ARG A 231 -16.93 24.22 6.95
CA ARG A 231 -16.56 25.48 6.31
C ARG A 231 -17.07 25.60 4.87
N ASP A 232 -17.18 24.47 4.15
CA ASP A 232 -17.66 24.49 2.76
C ASP A 232 -19.14 24.82 2.69
N TYR A 233 -19.93 24.47 3.73
CA TYR A 233 -21.34 24.85 3.84
C TYR A 233 -21.52 26.31 4.25
N ALA A 234 -20.55 26.91 4.94
CA ALA A 234 -20.62 28.32 5.35
C ALA A 234 -20.34 29.30 4.19
N ALA A 235 -19.59 28.87 3.18
CA ALA A 235 -19.24 29.67 1.99
C ALA A 235 -20.33 29.66 0.91
N SER A 236 -21.33 28.80 1.02
CA SER A 236 -22.44 28.67 0.05
C SER A 236 -23.74 29.32 0.49
N ARG A 237 -23.69 30.18 1.54
CA ARG A 237 -24.84 30.98 2.02
C ARG A 237 -24.63 32.44 1.77
#